data_a7e2322463ba8ce1c1096eb31c3a84b4
#
_entry.id   a7e2322463ba8ce1c1096eb31c3a84b4
#
_cell.length_a   1.000
_cell.length_b   1.000
_cell.length_c   1.000
_cell.angle_alpha   90.00
_cell.angle_beta   90.00
_cell.angle_gamma   90.00
#
_symmetry.space_group_name_H-M   'P 1'
#
loop_
_entity.id
_entity.type
_entity.pdbx_description
1 polymer ?
#
loop_
_entity_poly.entity_id
_entity_poly.type
_entity_poly.pdbx_seq_one_letter_code
_entity_poly.pdbx_strand_id
1 'polypeptide(L)'
;HAERLAREKALLVASRHPGAIVLAADTVVAAGRRILPKAEDEATARTCLALLSGRRHRVLTAVALVDADGRLRERLSESIVTFQRLQPADVDWLIGRGDWQGKAGGYAIQGAAEAYVRSLSGSFSGVVGLPLNETRLLLTAAGWRT
;
A
#
# COMPACT_ATOMS: atom_id res chain seq x y z
N HIS A 1 12.26 -3.00 1.79
CA HIS A 1 11.42 -4.21 1.70
C HIS A 1 10.35 -4.10 0.61
N ALA A 2 9.50 -3.07 0.68
CA ALA A 2 8.51 -2.82 -0.39
C ALA A 2 9.20 -2.57 -1.74
N GLU A 3 10.28 -1.84 -1.71
CA GLU A 3 11.06 -1.52 -2.91
C GLU A 3 11.59 -2.77 -3.59
N ARG A 4 12.13 -3.71 -2.83
CA ARG A 4 12.63 -4.97 -3.38
C ARG A 4 11.53 -5.78 -4.03
N LEU A 5 10.37 -5.89 -3.38
CA LEU A 5 9.24 -6.66 -3.90
C LEU A 5 8.65 -6.03 -5.16
N ALA A 6 8.52 -4.70 -5.18
CA ALA A 6 8.04 -4.00 -6.37
C ALA A 6 9.00 -4.19 -7.55
N ARG A 7 10.30 -4.07 -7.30
CA ARG A 7 11.34 -4.26 -8.31
C ARG A 7 11.31 -5.67 -8.89
N GLU A 8 11.27 -6.67 -8.03
CA GLU A 8 11.24 -8.08 -8.45
C GLU A 8 10.01 -8.38 -9.30
N LYS A 9 8.84 -7.88 -8.89
CA LYS A 9 7.61 -8.05 -9.68
C LYS A 9 7.73 -7.41 -11.05
N ALA A 10 8.21 -6.17 -11.11
CA ALA A 10 8.32 -5.44 -12.37
C ALA A 10 9.28 -6.12 -13.32
N LEU A 11 10.45 -6.55 -12.84
CA LEU A 11 11.46 -7.21 -13.66
C LEU A 11 10.97 -8.57 -14.16
N LEU A 12 10.29 -9.33 -13.31
CA LEU A 12 9.77 -10.63 -13.70
C LEU A 12 8.74 -10.50 -14.83
N VAL A 13 7.78 -9.57 -14.69
CA VAL A 13 6.74 -9.36 -15.71
C VAL A 13 7.38 -8.81 -16.99
N ALA A 14 8.32 -7.88 -16.87
CA ALA A 14 9.00 -7.31 -18.02
C ALA A 14 9.75 -8.36 -18.85
N SER A 15 10.33 -9.38 -18.18
CA SER A 15 11.02 -10.47 -18.86
C SER A 15 10.09 -11.28 -19.77
N ARG A 16 8.79 -11.26 -19.49
CA ARG A 16 7.76 -11.98 -20.25
C ARG A 16 7.08 -11.11 -21.30
N HIS A 17 7.32 -9.80 -21.28
CA HIS A 17 6.69 -8.85 -22.18
C HIS A 17 7.72 -7.84 -22.70
N PRO A 18 8.70 -8.30 -23.53
CA PRO A 18 9.74 -7.41 -24.06
C PRO A 18 9.12 -6.25 -24.84
N GLY A 19 9.64 -5.04 -24.63
CA GLY A 19 9.16 -3.85 -25.30
C GLY A 19 7.95 -3.19 -24.68
N ALA A 20 7.33 -3.81 -23.67
CA ALA A 20 6.21 -3.21 -22.95
C ALA A 20 6.71 -2.32 -21.80
N ILE A 21 5.89 -1.35 -21.43
CA ILE A 21 6.08 -0.61 -20.18
C ILE A 21 5.37 -1.41 -19.07
N VAL A 22 6.13 -1.81 -18.05
CA VAL A 22 5.63 -2.63 -16.95
C VAL A 22 5.68 -1.82 -15.67
N LEU A 23 4.57 -1.79 -14.95
CA LEU A 23 4.42 -1.07 -13.68
C LEU A 23 4.06 -2.07 -12.59
N ALA A 24 4.76 -2.02 -11.46
CA ALA A 24 4.44 -2.82 -10.29
C ALA A 24 4.54 -1.97 -9.03
N ALA A 25 3.74 -2.32 -8.04
CA ALA A 25 3.76 -1.65 -6.75
C ALA A 25 3.67 -2.67 -5.63
N ASP A 26 4.20 -2.29 -4.47
CA ASP A 26 4.09 -3.09 -3.26
C ASP A 26 3.93 -2.17 -2.06
N THR A 27 3.05 -2.55 -1.12
CA THR A 27 2.71 -1.73 0.03
C THR A 27 3.07 -2.45 1.31
N VAL A 28 3.68 -1.71 2.24
CA VAL A 28 4.04 -2.18 3.58
C VAL A 28 3.44 -1.21 4.60
N VAL A 29 2.82 -1.77 5.63
CA VAL A 29 2.30 -1.02 6.79
C VAL A 29 3.23 -1.28 7.96
N ALA A 30 3.73 -0.21 8.58
CA ALA A 30 4.65 -0.28 9.70
C ALA A 30 4.13 0.51 10.90
N ALA A 31 3.99 -0.15 12.04
CA ALA A 31 3.63 0.46 13.31
C ALA A 31 4.83 0.38 14.24
N GLY A 32 5.46 1.53 14.51
CA GLY A 32 6.73 1.56 15.21
C GLY A 32 7.78 0.78 14.42
N ARG A 33 8.38 -0.24 15.04
CA ARG A 33 9.36 -1.11 14.40
C ARG A 33 8.76 -2.38 13.79
N ARG A 34 7.43 -2.54 13.89
CA ARG A 34 6.76 -3.74 13.41
C ARG A 34 6.22 -3.52 12.01
N ILE A 35 6.50 -4.47 11.15
CA ILE A 35 5.87 -4.54 9.84
C ILE A 35 4.65 -5.45 10.00
N LEU A 36 3.48 -4.92 9.65
CA LEU A 36 2.23 -5.68 9.77
C LEU A 36 2.00 -6.50 8.51
N PRO A 37 1.56 -7.76 8.65
CA PRO A 37 1.34 -8.63 7.51
C PRO A 37 0.08 -8.24 6.73
N LYS A 38 -0.05 -8.82 5.54
CA LYS A 38 -1.35 -8.87 4.86
C LYS A 38 -2.27 -9.77 5.66
N ALA A 39 -3.49 -9.30 5.90
CA ALA A 39 -4.45 -10.06 6.67
C ALA A 39 -5.16 -11.07 5.77
N GLU A 40 -4.75 -12.32 5.84
CA GLU A 40 -5.35 -13.42 5.08
C GLU A 40 -6.46 -14.12 5.86
N ASP A 41 -6.54 -13.90 7.17
CA ASP A 41 -7.58 -14.45 8.03
C ASP A 41 -8.04 -13.41 9.05
N GLU A 42 -9.18 -13.69 9.68
CA GLU A 42 -9.80 -12.79 10.65
C GLU A 42 -8.91 -12.54 11.87
N ALA A 43 -8.25 -13.56 12.38
CA ALA A 43 -7.39 -13.42 13.55
C ALA A 43 -6.24 -12.45 13.29
N THR A 44 -5.60 -12.55 12.13
CA THR A 44 -4.53 -11.63 11.72
C THR A 44 -5.06 -10.21 11.57
N ALA A 45 -6.24 -10.05 10.96
CA ALA A 45 -6.86 -8.73 10.81
C ALA A 45 -7.15 -8.10 12.17
N ARG A 46 -7.68 -8.84 13.11
CA ARG A 46 -7.96 -8.35 14.47
C ARG A 46 -6.67 -7.93 15.18
N THR A 47 -5.61 -8.70 15.05
CA THR A 47 -4.30 -8.36 15.62
C THR A 47 -3.77 -7.07 15.03
N CYS A 48 -3.85 -6.90 13.71
CA CYS A 48 -3.43 -5.68 13.04
C CYS A 48 -4.21 -4.47 13.55
N LEU A 49 -5.54 -4.55 13.60
CA LEU A 49 -6.38 -3.44 14.04
C LEU A 49 -6.11 -3.07 15.49
N ALA A 50 -5.85 -4.05 16.35
CA ALA A 50 -5.47 -3.80 17.74
C ALA A 50 -4.16 -3.02 17.84
N LEU A 51 -3.18 -3.32 16.99
CA LEU A 51 -1.91 -2.62 16.95
C LEU A 51 -2.04 -1.19 16.39
N LEU A 52 -2.97 -0.97 15.47
CA LEU A 52 -3.16 0.33 14.82
C LEU A 52 -4.09 1.27 15.61
N SER A 53 -4.93 0.71 16.49
CA SER A 53 -5.92 1.47 17.26
C SER A 53 -5.29 2.62 18.02
N GLY A 54 -5.81 3.83 17.81
CA GLY A 54 -5.39 5.04 18.53
C GLY A 54 -3.95 5.48 18.27
N ARG A 55 -3.32 5.00 17.20
CA ARG A 55 -1.91 5.25 16.90
C ARG A 55 -1.69 5.81 15.52
N ARG A 56 -0.50 6.37 15.34
CA ARG A 56 0.05 6.72 14.04
C ARG A 56 0.79 5.49 13.49
N HIS A 57 0.66 5.27 12.20
CA HIS A 57 1.46 4.25 11.52
C HIS A 57 1.89 4.77 10.15
N ARG A 58 2.91 4.13 9.59
CA ARG A 58 3.45 4.49 8.28
C ARG A 58 2.94 3.51 7.23
N VAL A 59 2.64 4.03 6.07
CA VAL A 59 2.33 3.23 4.89
C VAL A 59 3.34 3.57 3.82
N LEU A 60 4.13 2.57 3.41
CA LEU A 60 5.17 2.74 2.41
C LEU A 60 4.73 1.96 1.17
N THR A 61 4.59 2.67 0.06
CA THR A 61 4.28 2.05 -1.23
C THR A 61 5.39 2.35 -2.22
N ALA A 62 6.06 1.29 -2.65
CA ALA A 62 7.09 1.38 -3.66
C ALA A 62 6.47 1.12 -5.03
N VAL A 63 6.91 1.90 -6.02
CA VAL A 63 6.50 1.74 -7.41
C VAL A 63 7.76 1.49 -8.22
N ALA A 64 7.75 0.44 -9.02
CA ALA A 64 8.81 0.12 -9.95
C ALA A 64 8.25 0.09 -11.36
N LEU A 65 8.95 0.73 -12.29
CA LEU A 65 8.58 0.76 -13.69
C LEU A 65 9.76 0.29 -14.51
N VAL A 66 9.52 -0.66 -15.42
CA VAL A 66 10.49 -1.08 -16.43
C VAL A 66 9.98 -0.54 -17.77
N ASP A 67 10.77 0.33 -18.40
CA ASP A 67 10.36 0.96 -19.66
C ASP A 67 10.56 0.01 -20.85
N ALA A 68 10.20 0.49 -22.03
CA ALA A 68 10.28 -0.30 -23.26
C ALA A 68 11.70 -0.77 -23.59
N ASP A 69 12.70 -0.04 -23.12
CA ASP A 69 14.13 -0.36 -23.32
C ASP A 69 14.69 -1.27 -22.24
N GLY A 70 13.87 -1.66 -21.25
CA GLY A 70 14.28 -2.51 -20.14
C GLY A 70 14.90 -1.75 -18.98
N ARG A 71 14.85 -0.42 -18.99
CA ARG A 71 15.39 0.40 -17.90
C ARG A 71 14.44 0.44 -16.72
N LEU A 72 14.98 0.19 -15.52
CA LEU A 72 14.24 0.23 -14.27
C LEU A 72 14.22 1.65 -13.70
N ARG A 73 13.04 2.11 -13.28
CA ARG A 73 12.82 3.37 -12.58
C ARG A 73 12.00 3.09 -11.34
N GLU A 74 12.30 3.77 -10.23
CA GLU A 74 11.68 3.48 -8.94
C GLU A 74 11.31 4.76 -8.22
N ARG A 75 10.23 4.69 -7.41
CA ARG A 75 9.83 5.73 -6.46
C ARG A 75 9.24 5.07 -5.22
N LEU A 76 9.39 5.76 -4.09
CA LEU A 76 8.81 5.35 -2.81
C LEU A 76 7.87 6.45 -2.32
N SER A 77 6.66 6.06 -1.94
CA SER A 77 5.71 6.94 -1.28
C SER A 77 5.61 6.54 0.18
N GLU A 78 5.81 7.48 1.09
CA GLU A 78 5.65 7.24 2.52
C GLU A 78 4.55 8.17 3.04
N SER A 79 3.56 7.59 3.72
CA SER A 79 2.44 8.32 4.28
C SER A 79 2.24 7.95 5.73
N ILE A 80 1.66 8.85 6.50
CA ILE A 80 1.34 8.63 7.91
C ILE A 80 -0.17 8.68 8.07
N VAL A 81 -0.74 7.62 8.64
CA VAL A 81 -2.16 7.51 8.94
C VAL A 81 -2.33 7.42 10.44
N THR A 82 -3.27 8.19 10.97
CA THR A 82 -3.59 8.17 12.41
C THR A 82 -5.02 7.66 12.58
N PHE A 83 -5.16 6.56 13.34
CA PHE A 83 -6.47 6.01 13.65
C PHE A 83 -7.02 6.58 14.97
N GLN A 84 -8.34 6.68 15.03
CA GLN A 84 -9.06 6.79 16.28
C GLN A 84 -8.80 5.53 17.11
N ARG A 85 -9.00 5.64 18.42
CA ARG A 85 -9.04 4.44 19.25
C ARG A 85 -10.25 3.60 18.82
N LEU A 86 -10.01 2.32 18.54
CA LEU A 86 -11.05 1.39 18.13
C LEU A 86 -11.60 0.66 19.35
N GLN A 87 -12.91 0.77 19.55
CA GLN A 87 -13.60 -0.02 20.55
C GLN A 87 -13.85 -1.44 20.01
N PRO A 88 -14.12 -2.42 20.87
CA PRO A 88 -14.41 -3.78 20.39
C PRO A 88 -15.51 -3.84 19.33
N ALA A 89 -16.57 -3.04 19.49
CA ALA A 89 -17.66 -2.98 18.50
C ALA A 89 -17.19 -2.42 17.16
N ASP A 90 -16.23 -1.48 17.16
CA ASP A 90 -15.67 -0.92 15.94
C ASP A 90 -14.87 -1.98 15.18
N VAL A 91 -14.07 -2.76 15.91
CA VAL A 91 -13.30 -3.85 15.31
C VAL A 91 -14.24 -4.88 14.70
N ASP A 92 -15.28 -5.29 15.44
CA ASP A 92 -16.27 -6.24 14.93
C ASP A 92 -16.94 -5.73 13.65
N TRP A 93 -17.29 -4.45 13.61
CA TRP A 93 -17.90 -3.86 12.44
C TRP A 93 -16.96 -3.87 11.24
N LEU A 94 -15.70 -3.48 11.44
CA LEU A 94 -14.68 -3.50 10.38
C LEU A 94 -14.43 -4.92 9.86
N ILE A 95 -14.34 -5.89 10.75
CA ILE A 95 -14.16 -7.29 10.37
C ILE A 95 -15.36 -7.77 9.54
N GLY A 96 -16.56 -7.42 9.96
CA GLY A 96 -17.77 -7.81 9.25
C GLY A 96 -17.89 -7.21 7.85
N ARG A 97 -17.26 -6.05 7.60
CA ARG A 97 -17.25 -5.43 6.27
C ARG A 97 -16.37 -6.16 5.27
N GLY A 98 -15.38 -6.90 5.74
CA GLY A 98 -14.54 -7.73 4.87
C GLY A 98 -13.46 -6.98 4.09
N ASP A 99 -13.33 -5.67 4.25
CA ASP A 99 -12.34 -4.87 3.51
C ASP A 99 -10.90 -5.23 3.88
N TRP A 100 -10.71 -5.93 4.98
CA TRP A 100 -9.39 -6.32 5.49
C TRP A 100 -8.72 -7.42 4.68
N GLN A 101 -9.49 -8.19 3.92
CA GLN A 101 -8.99 -9.40 3.25
C GLN A 101 -7.89 -9.06 2.26
N GLY A 102 -6.71 -9.65 2.46
CA GLY A 102 -5.54 -9.47 1.60
C GLY A 102 -4.86 -8.11 1.74
N LYS A 103 -5.23 -7.28 2.72
CA LYS A 103 -4.67 -5.94 2.86
C LYS A 103 -3.56 -5.92 3.90
N ALA A 104 -2.45 -5.24 3.57
CA ALA A 104 -1.40 -4.95 4.54
C ALA A 104 -1.97 -4.16 5.72
N GLY A 105 -1.70 -4.60 6.93
CA GLY A 105 -2.23 -3.96 8.12
C GLY A 105 -3.71 -4.21 8.40
N GLY A 106 -4.38 -4.99 7.57
CA GLY A 106 -5.76 -5.42 7.79
C GLY A 106 -6.83 -4.37 7.52
N TYR A 107 -6.56 -3.36 6.70
CA TYR A 107 -7.57 -2.37 6.34
C TYR A 107 -7.34 -1.80 4.95
N ALA A 108 -8.39 -1.22 4.39
CA ALA A 108 -8.35 -0.47 3.15
C ALA A 108 -8.80 0.96 3.42
N ILE A 109 -7.96 1.94 3.14
CA ILE A 109 -8.27 3.36 3.41
C ILE A 109 -9.48 3.84 2.62
N GLN A 110 -9.74 3.27 1.46
CA GLN A 110 -10.89 3.62 0.63
C GLN A 110 -12.17 2.91 1.07
N GLY A 111 -12.08 2.01 2.06
CA GLY A 111 -13.22 1.27 2.58
C GLY A 111 -13.74 1.82 3.90
N ALA A 112 -14.38 0.96 4.69
CA ALA A 112 -15.05 1.33 5.94
C ALA A 112 -14.09 1.89 6.99
N ALA A 113 -12.81 1.50 6.96
CA ALA A 113 -11.81 1.96 7.92
C ALA A 113 -11.59 3.47 7.88
N GLU A 114 -11.89 4.13 6.75
CA GLU A 114 -11.74 5.58 6.65
C GLU A 114 -12.56 6.32 7.70
N ALA A 115 -13.69 5.74 8.14
CA ALA A 115 -14.52 6.33 9.19
C ALA A 115 -13.78 6.48 10.53
N TYR A 116 -12.70 5.76 10.72
CA TYR A 116 -11.89 5.78 11.94
C TYR A 116 -10.53 6.46 11.74
N VAL A 117 -10.28 7.04 10.58
CA VAL A 117 -9.02 7.74 10.30
C VAL A 117 -9.18 9.20 10.73
N ARG A 118 -8.34 9.61 11.70
CA ARG A 118 -8.33 11.00 12.16
C ARG A 118 -7.58 11.91 11.20
N SER A 119 -6.50 11.42 10.62
CA SER A 119 -5.69 12.21 9.70
C SER A 119 -4.86 11.31 8.80
N LEU A 120 -4.55 11.83 7.63
CA LEU A 120 -3.62 11.23 6.69
C LEU A 120 -2.67 12.33 6.23
N SER A 121 -1.37 12.09 6.40
CA SER A 121 -0.33 12.98 5.89
C SER A 121 0.46 12.24 4.83
N GLY A 122 0.41 12.75 3.60
CA GLY A 122 1.07 12.12 2.47
C GLY A 122 0.12 11.87 1.32
N SER A 123 0.22 10.69 0.71
CA SER A 123 -0.52 10.33 -0.50
C SER A 123 -1.67 9.38 -0.19
N PHE A 124 -2.90 9.84 -0.38
CA PHE A 124 -4.07 8.96 -0.25
C PHE A 124 -3.96 7.77 -1.21
N SER A 125 -3.64 8.03 -2.48
CA SER A 125 -3.50 6.96 -3.47
C SER A 125 -2.33 6.03 -3.15
N GLY A 126 -1.27 6.54 -2.49
CA GLY A 126 -0.18 5.71 -1.99
C GLY A 126 -0.65 4.75 -0.90
N VAL A 127 -1.52 5.21 -0.01
CA VAL A 127 -2.09 4.36 1.04
C VAL A 127 -3.04 3.32 0.43
N VAL A 128 -3.75 3.68 -0.64
CA VAL A 128 -4.57 2.71 -1.39
C VAL A 128 -3.70 1.62 -2.01
N GLY A 129 -2.50 1.96 -2.47
CA GLY A 129 -1.55 0.99 -3.02
C GLY A 129 -0.88 1.38 -4.33
N LEU A 130 -1.23 2.54 -4.89
CA LEU A 130 -0.56 3.05 -6.10
C LEU A 130 -0.53 4.59 -6.04
N PRO A 131 0.59 5.18 -5.62
CA PRO A 131 0.70 6.63 -5.51
C PRO A 131 0.69 7.27 -6.90
N LEU A 132 -0.39 7.99 -7.20
CA LEU A 132 -0.65 8.46 -8.56
C LEU A 132 0.31 9.54 -9.01
N ASN A 133 0.75 10.42 -8.11
CA ASN A 133 1.71 11.45 -8.49
C ASN A 133 3.05 10.83 -8.92
N GLU A 134 3.61 9.95 -8.09
CA GLU A 134 4.87 9.26 -8.38
C GLU A 134 4.74 8.38 -9.62
N THR A 135 3.61 7.69 -9.75
CA THR A 135 3.32 6.83 -10.90
C THR A 135 3.27 7.65 -12.20
N ARG A 136 2.58 8.79 -12.17
CA ARG A 136 2.51 9.67 -13.34
C ARG A 136 3.90 10.18 -13.75
N LEU A 137 4.71 10.56 -12.76
CA LEU A 137 6.07 11.03 -13.04
C LEU A 137 6.93 9.93 -13.67
N LEU A 138 6.82 8.70 -13.18
CA LEU A 138 7.54 7.57 -13.74
C LEU A 138 7.11 7.28 -15.17
N LEU A 139 5.80 7.27 -15.42
CA LEU A 139 5.26 7.04 -16.76
C LEU A 139 5.70 8.12 -17.74
N THR A 140 5.66 9.37 -17.34
CA THR A 140 6.10 10.49 -18.16
C THR A 140 7.59 10.34 -18.49
N ALA A 141 8.43 10.01 -17.51
CA ALA A 141 9.86 9.80 -17.72
C ALA A 141 10.13 8.62 -18.67
N ALA A 142 9.25 7.62 -18.70
CA ALA A 142 9.36 6.49 -19.61
C ALA A 142 8.79 6.76 -21.02
N GLY A 143 8.29 7.96 -21.24
CA GLY A 143 7.76 8.35 -22.55
C GLY A 143 6.27 8.09 -22.74
N TRP A 144 5.56 7.60 -21.73
CA TRP A 144 4.12 7.42 -21.80
C TRP A 144 3.40 8.75 -21.60
N ARG A 145 2.32 8.99 -22.35
CA ARG A 145 1.54 10.22 -22.25
C ARG A 145 0.07 9.91 -21.97
N THR A 146 -0.49 10.70 -21.06
CA THR A 146 -1.92 10.65 -20.76
C THR A 146 -2.74 11.40 -21.79
#